data_e02f175f6c6b458fc8b0577a31def97b
#
_entry.id   e02f175f6c6b458fc8b0577a31def97b
#
_cell.length_a   1.000
_cell.length_b   1.000
_cell.length_c   1.000
_cell.angle_alpha   90.00
_cell.angle_beta   90.00
_cell.angle_gamma   90.00
#
_symmetry.space_group_name_H-M   'P 1'
#
loop_
_entity.id
_entity.type
_entity.pdbx_description
1 polymer ?
#
loop_
_entity_poly.entity_id
_entity_poly.type
_entity_poly.pdbx_seq_one_letter_code
_entity_poly.pdbx_strand_id
1 'polypeptide(L)'
;MYTCNITGKKFNLEAGEKNREGGLAFGYNCRFRAVTFLLTKMLYHNVEILSKILINKDIKGLGMSDSAWSVLCEEKYDYVNTFHNFEPKLDIYDEHDVKKFNNLDFIISSDVFQFLLPYPDIQIAFNNLYKMLKPNGFIVFSVPFVYGDHQEYYPNLYDYKIVNHDDENLLVNTTKNGEYEVFNNLKFSGGDDIKLEMRMFTKSSLIQYLSDADFIDIEFHEPDEDMNKFGIFWDNICSLIITARK
;
A
#
# COMPACT_ATOMS: atom_id res chain seq x y z
N MET A 1 16.21 -6.24 -22.50
CA MET A 1 15.13 -5.33 -22.94
C MET A 1 13.80 -5.85 -22.39
N TYR A 2 13.03 -5.01 -21.75
CA TYR A 2 11.79 -5.33 -21.02
C TYR A 2 10.60 -4.63 -21.68
N THR A 3 9.38 -5.05 -21.34
CA THR A 3 8.14 -4.38 -21.75
C THR A 3 7.45 -3.81 -20.52
N CYS A 4 7.16 -2.51 -20.49
CA CYS A 4 6.39 -1.92 -19.40
C CYS A 4 4.93 -2.38 -19.49
N ASN A 5 4.45 -3.13 -18.50
CA ASN A 5 3.05 -3.60 -18.46
C ASN A 5 2.04 -2.49 -18.18
N ILE A 6 2.50 -1.27 -17.87
CA ILE A 6 1.62 -0.11 -17.75
C ILE A 6 1.41 0.54 -19.13
N THR A 7 2.48 0.85 -19.84
CA THR A 7 2.43 1.61 -21.10
C THR A 7 2.51 0.77 -22.37
N GLY A 8 2.98 -0.48 -22.27
CA GLY A 8 3.28 -1.37 -23.42
C GLY A 8 4.56 -1.01 -24.18
N LYS A 9 5.30 0.01 -23.76
CA LYS A 9 6.54 0.44 -24.39
C LYS A 9 7.73 -0.40 -23.90
N LYS A 10 8.74 -0.57 -24.77
CA LYS A 10 9.98 -1.27 -24.42
C LYS A 10 10.98 -0.34 -23.75
N PHE A 11 11.76 -0.86 -22.82
CA PHE A 11 12.81 -0.14 -22.08
C PHE A 11 13.95 -1.07 -21.67
N ASN A 12 15.06 -0.50 -21.26
CA ASN A 12 16.20 -1.22 -20.69
C ASN A 12 16.38 -0.82 -19.23
N LEU A 13 16.99 -1.68 -18.44
CA LEU A 13 17.42 -1.43 -17.08
C LEU A 13 18.88 -1.75 -16.94
N GLU A 14 19.61 -0.91 -16.25
CA GLU A 14 20.96 -1.20 -15.78
C GLU A 14 20.93 -2.10 -14.55
N ALA A 15 22.06 -2.70 -14.20
CA ALA A 15 22.12 -3.64 -13.08
C ALA A 15 21.69 -3.01 -11.73
N GLY A 16 22.11 -1.76 -11.47
CA GLY A 16 21.77 -1.03 -10.25
C GLY A 16 20.31 -0.57 -10.16
N GLU A 17 19.56 -0.64 -11.25
CA GLU A 17 18.13 -0.26 -11.28
C GLU A 17 17.19 -1.44 -11.00
N LYS A 18 17.73 -2.65 -10.86
CA LYS A 18 16.94 -3.87 -10.63
C LYS A 18 16.59 -4.04 -9.15
N ASN A 19 15.81 -3.12 -8.63
CA ASN A 19 15.30 -3.12 -7.26
C ASN A 19 13.87 -2.58 -7.22
N ARG A 20 13.22 -2.67 -6.06
CA ARG A 20 11.81 -2.32 -5.88
C ARG A 20 11.45 -0.90 -6.33
N GLU A 21 12.24 0.09 -5.96
CA GLU A 21 11.99 1.51 -6.28
C GLU A 21 12.75 1.97 -7.53
N GLY A 22 13.60 1.10 -8.07
CA GLY A 22 14.41 1.38 -9.25
C GLY A 22 13.68 1.18 -10.56
N GLY A 23 14.47 1.24 -11.65
CA GLY A 23 13.98 0.99 -13.00
C GLY A 23 12.91 1.96 -13.46
N LEU A 24 13.08 3.24 -13.17
CA LEU A 24 12.12 4.27 -13.61
C LEU A 24 12.06 4.33 -15.14
N ALA A 25 10.91 3.95 -15.69
CA ALA A 25 10.65 4.02 -17.12
C ALA A 25 9.26 4.61 -17.37
N PHE A 26 9.19 5.65 -18.18
CA PHE A 26 7.96 6.36 -18.53
C PHE A 26 7.19 6.91 -17.29
N GLY A 27 7.91 7.26 -16.22
CA GLY A 27 7.33 7.72 -14.95
C GLY A 27 6.91 6.61 -13.98
N TYR A 28 7.17 5.33 -14.30
CA TYR A 28 6.78 4.18 -13.48
C TYR A 28 8.01 3.37 -13.05
N ASN A 29 8.14 3.14 -11.76
CA ASN A 29 9.18 2.29 -11.19
C ASN A 29 8.78 0.81 -11.17
N CYS A 30 9.66 -0.03 -10.65
CA CYS A 30 9.43 -1.46 -10.53
C CYS A 30 8.20 -1.81 -9.68
N ARG A 31 7.99 -1.12 -8.57
CA ARG A 31 6.82 -1.30 -7.67
C ARG A 31 5.50 -1.07 -8.40
N PHE A 32 5.35 0.02 -9.15
CA PHE A 32 4.14 0.26 -9.93
C PHE A 32 3.88 -0.80 -10.99
N ARG A 33 4.93 -1.30 -11.64
CA ARG A 33 4.79 -2.42 -12.57
C ARG A 33 4.34 -3.70 -11.87
N ALA A 34 4.86 -3.98 -10.67
CA ALA A 34 4.45 -5.14 -9.87
C ALA A 34 2.98 -5.06 -9.43
N VAL A 35 2.54 -3.91 -8.92
CA VAL A 35 1.13 -3.67 -8.56
C VAL A 35 0.24 -3.86 -9.78
N THR A 36 0.61 -3.28 -10.94
CA THR A 36 -0.16 -3.41 -12.18
C THR A 36 -0.20 -4.86 -12.68
N PHE A 37 0.92 -5.60 -12.57
CA PHE A 37 1.00 -7.01 -12.95
C PHE A 37 -0.03 -7.82 -12.16
N LEU A 38 -0.03 -7.68 -10.84
CA LEU A 38 -0.94 -8.42 -9.98
C LEU A 38 -2.39 -7.96 -10.14
N LEU A 39 -2.64 -6.66 -10.25
CA LEU A 39 -3.97 -6.12 -10.52
C LEU A 39 -4.58 -6.76 -11.77
N THR A 40 -3.87 -6.73 -12.90
CA THR A 40 -4.40 -7.27 -14.15
C THR A 40 -4.52 -8.79 -14.11
N LYS A 41 -3.56 -9.49 -13.50
CA LYS A 41 -3.62 -10.94 -13.29
C LYS A 41 -4.83 -11.36 -12.46
N MET A 42 -5.16 -10.61 -11.40
CA MET A 42 -6.32 -10.87 -10.55
C MET A 42 -7.65 -10.57 -11.25
N LEU A 43 -7.73 -9.49 -12.05
CA LEU A 43 -8.94 -9.10 -12.77
C LEU A 43 -9.24 -9.99 -13.98
N TYR A 44 -8.22 -10.38 -14.74
CA TYR A 44 -8.38 -11.00 -16.06
C TYR A 44 -7.83 -12.43 -16.13
N HIS A 45 -7.33 -12.98 -15.03
CA HIS A 45 -6.63 -14.28 -14.98
C HIS A 45 -5.42 -14.35 -15.94
N ASN A 46 -4.95 -13.19 -16.40
CA ASN A 46 -3.81 -13.01 -17.29
C ASN A 46 -3.18 -11.64 -17.05
N VAL A 47 -1.91 -11.49 -17.41
CA VAL A 47 -1.22 -10.19 -17.32
C VAL A 47 -1.53 -9.37 -18.56
N GLU A 48 -2.19 -8.26 -18.36
CA GLU A 48 -2.57 -7.33 -19.43
C GLU A 48 -1.73 -6.05 -19.37
N ILE A 49 -1.56 -5.38 -20.51
CA ILE A 49 -0.95 -4.06 -20.55
C ILE A 49 -2.03 -3.02 -20.24
N LEU A 50 -1.91 -2.35 -19.10
CA LEU A 50 -2.95 -1.47 -18.55
C LEU A 50 -3.44 -0.42 -19.57
N SER A 51 -2.52 0.24 -20.30
CA SER A 51 -2.91 1.24 -21.30
C SER A 51 -3.71 0.69 -22.48
N LYS A 52 -3.64 -0.62 -22.74
CA LYS A 52 -4.34 -1.30 -23.83
C LYS A 52 -5.67 -1.95 -23.44
N ILE A 53 -5.94 -2.05 -22.15
CA ILE A 53 -7.22 -2.57 -21.65
C ILE A 53 -8.35 -1.67 -22.14
N LEU A 54 -9.45 -2.29 -22.56
CA LEU A 54 -10.66 -1.56 -22.91
C LEU A 54 -11.25 -0.89 -21.66
N ILE A 55 -11.84 0.27 -21.85
CA ILE A 55 -12.52 0.98 -20.75
C ILE A 55 -13.68 0.11 -20.27
N ASN A 56 -13.71 -0.15 -18.99
CA ASN A 56 -14.78 -0.91 -18.33
C ASN A 56 -15.13 -0.25 -16.98
N LYS A 57 -16.14 0.58 -16.99
CA LYS A 57 -16.60 1.30 -15.79
C LYS A 57 -17.52 0.45 -14.88
N ASP A 58 -17.79 -0.80 -15.24
CA ASP A 58 -18.47 -1.76 -14.35
C ASP A 58 -17.52 -2.30 -13.28
N ILE A 59 -16.21 -2.25 -13.53
CA ILE A 59 -15.18 -2.62 -12.55
C ILE A 59 -14.91 -1.42 -11.64
N LYS A 60 -15.15 -1.58 -10.34
CA LYS A 60 -14.97 -0.55 -9.31
C LYS A 60 -13.70 -0.76 -8.54
N GLY A 61 -12.87 0.25 -8.48
CA GLY A 61 -11.61 0.20 -7.75
C GLY A 61 -11.37 1.41 -6.86
N LEU A 62 -10.52 1.22 -5.86
CA LEU A 62 -10.09 2.29 -4.97
C LEU A 62 -8.57 2.22 -4.76
N GLY A 63 -7.94 3.38 -4.77
CA GLY A 63 -6.55 3.57 -4.37
C GLY A 63 -6.42 4.38 -3.09
N MET A 64 -5.37 4.12 -2.34
CA MET A 64 -5.06 4.85 -1.11
C MET A 64 -3.77 5.66 -1.30
N SER A 65 -3.91 6.93 -1.68
CA SER A 65 -2.79 7.87 -1.93
C SER A 65 -1.83 7.39 -3.03
N ASP A 66 -2.38 6.76 -4.07
CA ASP A 66 -1.58 6.34 -5.21
C ASP A 66 -1.02 7.55 -5.97
N SER A 67 0.14 7.36 -6.57
CA SER A 67 0.78 8.38 -7.38
C SER A 67 0.35 8.33 -8.87
N ALA A 68 1.13 8.90 -9.76
CA ALA A 68 0.80 9.18 -11.16
C ALA A 68 0.17 8.02 -11.98
N TRP A 69 0.31 6.76 -11.60
CA TRP A 69 -0.30 5.64 -12.32
C TRP A 69 -1.81 5.50 -12.08
N SER A 70 -2.35 6.09 -11.01
CA SER A 70 -3.79 6.09 -10.69
C SER A 70 -4.61 6.66 -11.84
N VAL A 71 -4.09 7.66 -12.55
CA VAL A 71 -4.75 8.29 -13.72
C VAL A 71 -5.13 7.26 -14.78
N LEU A 72 -4.30 6.23 -15.03
CA LEU A 72 -4.63 5.16 -15.96
C LEU A 72 -5.72 4.23 -15.43
N CYS A 73 -5.75 3.99 -14.13
CA CYS A 73 -6.85 3.23 -13.51
C CYS A 73 -8.16 4.02 -13.60
N GLU A 74 -8.15 5.32 -13.32
CA GLU A 74 -9.30 6.21 -13.48
C GLU A 74 -9.81 6.25 -14.93
N GLU A 75 -8.91 6.21 -15.92
CA GLU A 75 -9.30 6.11 -17.32
C GLU A 75 -10.03 4.79 -17.63
N LYS A 76 -9.52 3.65 -17.12
CA LYS A 76 -10.00 2.31 -17.47
C LYS A 76 -11.19 1.84 -16.66
N TYR A 77 -11.27 2.18 -15.39
CA TYR A 77 -12.21 1.64 -14.40
C TYR A 77 -13.03 2.76 -13.75
N ASP A 78 -14.10 2.41 -13.04
CA ASP A 78 -14.74 3.27 -12.04
C ASP A 78 -13.82 3.28 -10.79
N TYR A 79 -12.75 4.04 -10.89
CA TYR A 79 -11.66 4.07 -9.91
C TYR A 79 -11.56 5.42 -9.22
N VAL A 80 -11.39 5.39 -7.90
CA VAL A 80 -11.21 6.59 -7.09
C VAL A 80 -9.90 6.48 -6.33
N ASN A 81 -8.98 7.43 -6.55
CA ASN A 81 -7.78 7.56 -5.72
C ASN A 81 -8.11 8.45 -4.52
N THR A 82 -8.10 7.88 -3.31
CA THR A 82 -8.47 8.55 -2.07
C THR A 82 -7.26 9.06 -1.29
N PHE A 83 -7.49 10.04 -0.44
CA PHE A 83 -6.47 10.66 0.39
C PHE A 83 -6.96 10.81 1.83
N HIS A 84 -6.02 10.86 2.80
CA HIS A 84 -6.38 11.02 4.21
C HIS A 84 -6.85 12.45 4.53
N ASN A 85 -6.19 13.48 3.96
CA ASN A 85 -6.35 14.87 4.37
C ASN A 85 -7.15 15.75 3.40
N PHE A 86 -7.49 15.27 2.19
CA PHE A 86 -8.23 16.03 1.18
C PHE A 86 -9.10 15.12 0.30
N GLU A 87 -10.04 15.71 -0.42
CA GLU A 87 -10.99 14.96 -1.25
C GLU A 87 -10.34 14.38 -2.53
N PRO A 88 -10.75 13.18 -2.95
CA PRO A 88 -11.70 12.28 -2.29
C PRO A 88 -11.14 11.71 -0.98
N LYS A 89 -11.75 12.04 0.15
CA LYS A 89 -11.23 11.69 1.48
C LYS A 89 -11.60 10.27 1.88
N LEU A 90 -10.63 9.55 2.44
CA LEU A 90 -10.82 8.28 3.15
C LEU A 90 -9.95 8.26 4.40
N ASP A 91 -10.59 8.39 5.56
CA ASP A 91 -10.02 7.91 6.81
C ASP A 91 -10.46 6.45 7.01
N ILE A 92 -9.52 5.53 6.92
CA ILE A 92 -9.81 4.08 6.99
C ILE A 92 -10.37 3.66 8.36
N TYR A 93 -10.21 4.49 9.40
CA TYR A 93 -10.79 4.27 10.73
C TYR A 93 -12.20 4.84 10.87
N ASP A 94 -12.61 5.78 10.03
CA ASP A 94 -13.93 6.42 10.10
C ASP A 94 -14.96 5.60 9.31
N GLU A 95 -15.93 5.03 10.02
CA GLU A 95 -17.03 4.28 9.40
C GLU A 95 -17.85 5.11 8.39
N HIS A 96 -17.96 6.44 8.59
CA HIS A 96 -18.68 7.29 7.65
C HIS A 96 -17.94 7.38 6.32
N ASP A 97 -16.62 7.55 6.36
CA ASP A 97 -15.79 7.59 5.16
C ASP A 97 -15.78 6.21 4.47
N VAL A 98 -15.59 5.14 5.23
CA VAL A 98 -15.60 3.75 4.73
C VAL A 98 -16.92 3.42 4.01
N LYS A 99 -18.06 3.84 4.53
CA LYS A 99 -19.39 3.60 3.92
C LYS A 99 -19.60 4.29 2.59
N LYS A 100 -18.85 5.35 2.26
CA LYS A 100 -18.89 6.01 0.95
C LYS A 100 -18.37 5.11 -0.16
N PHE A 101 -17.43 4.22 0.18
CA PHE A 101 -16.75 3.33 -0.75
C PHE A 101 -17.11 1.89 -0.44
N ASN A 102 -17.98 1.31 -1.21
CA ASN A 102 -18.44 -0.06 -0.99
C ASN A 102 -18.63 -0.80 -2.32
N ASN A 103 -18.79 -2.10 -2.23
CA ASN A 103 -19.01 -2.98 -3.38
C ASN A 103 -17.88 -2.88 -4.43
N LEU A 104 -16.63 -2.77 -3.96
CA LEU A 104 -15.44 -2.62 -4.79
C LEU A 104 -14.97 -3.99 -5.31
N ASP A 105 -14.53 -4.01 -6.57
CA ASP A 105 -13.85 -5.17 -7.16
C ASP A 105 -12.43 -5.32 -6.61
N PHE A 106 -11.75 -4.20 -6.43
CA PHE A 106 -10.39 -4.20 -5.90
C PHE A 106 -10.05 -2.93 -5.11
N ILE A 107 -9.08 -3.09 -4.21
CA ILE A 107 -8.45 -1.97 -3.49
C ILE A 107 -6.95 -2.08 -3.67
N ILE A 108 -6.29 -0.94 -3.88
CA ILE A 108 -4.84 -0.83 -3.91
C ILE A 108 -4.39 0.01 -2.73
N SER A 109 -3.45 -0.52 -1.96
CA SER A 109 -2.80 0.19 -0.85
C SER A 109 -1.32 -0.11 -0.85
N SER A 110 -0.53 0.83 -1.34
CA SER A 110 0.91 0.65 -1.46
C SER A 110 1.65 1.55 -0.48
N ASP A 111 2.25 0.94 0.55
CA ASP A 111 3.04 1.61 1.58
C ASP A 111 2.28 2.71 2.34
N VAL A 112 1.06 2.40 2.80
CA VAL A 112 0.20 3.31 3.57
C VAL A 112 0.07 2.89 5.04
N PHE A 113 -0.12 1.59 5.30
CA PHE A 113 -0.52 1.10 6.61
C PHE A 113 0.53 1.27 7.71
N GLN A 114 1.82 1.38 7.35
CA GLN A 114 2.87 1.70 8.33
C GLN A 114 2.73 3.10 8.94
N PHE A 115 1.96 4.00 8.32
CA PHE A 115 1.72 5.37 8.80
C PHE A 115 0.43 5.54 9.58
N LEU A 116 -0.44 4.54 9.60
CA LEU A 116 -1.70 4.60 10.33
C LEU A 116 -1.42 4.67 11.84
N LEU A 117 -2.12 5.56 12.53
CA LEU A 117 -1.98 5.71 13.98
C LEU A 117 -2.26 4.38 14.70
N PRO A 118 -1.63 4.13 15.85
CA PRO A 118 -1.87 2.92 16.63
C PRO A 118 -3.25 2.92 17.32
N TYR A 119 -3.89 4.09 17.37
CA TYR A 119 -5.22 4.26 17.94
C TYR A 119 -6.17 4.89 16.88
N PRO A 120 -7.36 4.32 16.66
CA PRO A 120 -7.84 3.03 17.19
C PRO A 120 -7.03 1.83 16.67
N ASP A 121 -7.34 0.62 17.14
CA ASP A 121 -6.61 -0.60 16.78
C ASP A 121 -6.49 -0.78 15.26
N ILE A 122 -5.28 -1.07 14.77
CA ILE A 122 -4.99 -1.28 13.36
C ILE A 122 -5.86 -2.38 12.72
N GLN A 123 -6.32 -3.38 13.49
CA GLN A 123 -7.25 -4.40 13.00
C GLN A 123 -8.52 -3.81 12.41
N ILE A 124 -8.98 -2.66 12.92
CA ILE A 124 -10.14 -1.95 12.37
C ILE A 124 -9.90 -1.54 10.91
N ALA A 125 -8.69 -1.09 10.58
CA ALA A 125 -8.35 -0.71 9.21
C ALA A 125 -8.41 -1.92 8.26
N PHE A 126 -7.87 -3.07 8.65
CA PHE A 126 -7.98 -4.32 7.87
C PHE A 126 -9.43 -4.79 7.72
N ASN A 127 -10.21 -4.75 8.79
CA ASN A 127 -11.64 -5.08 8.75
C ASN A 127 -12.40 -4.14 7.81
N ASN A 128 -12.04 -2.87 7.75
CA ASN A 128 -12.68 -1.89 6.89
C ASN A 128 -12.29 -2.08 5.42
N LEU A 129 -11.04 -2.47 5.09
CA LEU A 129 -10.69 -2.92 3.73
C LEU A 129 -11.62 -4.05 3.28
N TYR A 130 -11.79 -5.07 4.13
CA TYR A 130 -12.66 -6.19 3.82
C TYR A 130 -14.12 -5.78 3.60
N LYS A 131 -14.66 -4.88 4.44
CA LYS A 131 -16.05 -4.39 4.32
C LYS A 131 -16.30 -3.67 3.01
N MET A 132 -15.34 -2.87 2.52
CA MET A 132 -15.48 -2.11 1.28
C MET A 132 -15.54 -3.00 0.02
N LEU A 133 -14.95 -4.20 0.07
CA LEU A 133 -14.95 -5.12 -1.05
C LEU A 133 -16.30 -5.84 -1.24
N LYS A 134 -16.65 -6.12 -2.48
CA LYS A 134 -17.71 -7.06 -2.81
C LYS A 134 -17.26 -8.53 -2.59
N PRO A 135 -18.17 -9.52 -2.56
CA PRO A 135 -17.78 -10.93 -2.60
C PRO A 135 -16.87 -11.23 -3.79
N ASN A 136 -15.78 -11.95 -3.56
CA ASN A 136 -14.68 -12.22 -4.50
C ASN A 136 -13.86 -10.98 -4.92
N GLY A 137 -14.08 -9.82 -4.32
CA GLY A 137 -13.20 -8.66 -4.44
C GLY A 137 -11.82 -8.95 -3.82
N PHE A 138 -10.82 -8.17 -4.16
CA PHE A 138 -9.45 -8.43 -3.70
C PHE A 138 -8.68 -7.15 -3.38
N ILE A 139 -7.60 -7.31 -2.64
CA ILE A 139 -6.62 -6.25 -2.40
C ILE A 139 -5.32 -6.54 -3.15
N VAL A 140 -4.64 -5.47 -3.59
CA VAL A 140 -3.23 -5.44 -3.95
C VAL A 140 -2.54 -4.51 -2.98
N PHE A 141 -1.75 -5.07 -2.09
CA PHE A 141 -1.31 -4.40 -0.87
C PHE A 141 0.20 -4.52 -0.70
N SER A 142 0.85 -3.47 -0.21
CA SER A 142 2.23 -3.55 0.26
C SER A 142 2.46 -2.67 1.47
N VAL A 143 3.34 -3.14 2.34
CA VAL A 143 3.92 -2.38 3.45
C VAL A 143 5.33 -2.90 3.69
N PRO A 144 6.23 -2.10 4.27
CA PRO A 144 7.49 -2.62 4.80
C PRO A 144 7.22 -3.69 5.86
N PHE A 145 7.93 -4.82 5.78
CA PHE A 145 7.90 -5.85 6.80
C PHE A 145 9.26 -6.52 6.98
N VAL A 146 9.46 -7.14 8.11
CA VAL A 146 10.68 -7.87 8.47
C VAL A 146 10.34 -9.29 8.93
N TYR A 147 11.38 -10.12 9.04
CA TYR A 147 11.30 -11.40 9.77
C TYR A 147 11.70 -11.14 11.22
N GLY A 148 10.84 -11.49 12.16
CA GLY A 148 11.06 -11.26 13.58
C GLY A 148 9.78 -10.87 14.30
N ASP A 149 9.88 -9.99 15.28
CA ASP A 149 8.73 -9.52 16.05
C ASP A 149 8.12 -8.25 15.44
N HIS A 150 6.79 -8.20 15.43
CA HIS A 150 6.05 -7.00 15.10
C HIS A 150 6.36 -5.90 16.12
N GLN A 151 6.57 -4.67 15.64
CA GLN A 151 6.90 -3.54 16.50
C GLN A 151 5.94 -2.39 16.24
N GLU A 152 5.20 -1.99 17.27
CA GLU A 152 4.58 -0.66 17.34
C GLU A 152 5.61 0.29 17.95
N TYR A 153 6.03 1.31 17.20
CA TYR A 153 7.06 2.24 17.68
C TYR A 153 6.52 3.16 18.78
N TYR A 154 5.23 3.49 18.71
CA TYR A 154 4.56 4.43 19.62
C TYR A 154 3.19 3.88 20.06
N PRO A 155 3.14 2.78 20.85
CA PRO A 155 1.91 2.01 21.07
C PRO A 155 0.81 2.80 21.83
N ASN A 156 1.18 3.80 22.62
CA ASN A 156 0.25 4.62 23.41
C ASN A 156 0.01 6.01 22.79
N LEU A 157 0.36 6.20 21.50
CA LEU A 157 0.25 7.48 20.83
C LEU A 157 -1.20 7.95 20.79
N TYR A 158 -1.46 9.15 21.34
CA TYR A 158 -2.81 9.69 21.38
C TYR A 158 -2.86 11.18 21.02
N ASP A 159 -2.33 12.06 21.87
CA ASP A 159 -2.19 13.48 21.59
C ASP A 159 -0.70 13.83 21.55
N TYR A 160 -0.18 14.03 20.34
CA TYR A 160 1.25 14.14 20.14
C TYR A 160 1.67 15.31 19.27
N LYS A 161 2.89 15.74 19.45
CA LYS A 161 3.59 16.69 18.58
C LYS A 161 5.04 16.30 18.41
N ILE A 162 5.61 16.66 17.27
CA ILE A 162 7.05 16.58 17.04
C ILE A 162 7.64 17.95 17.33
N VAL A 163 8.65 18.00 18.17
CA VAL A 163 9.39 19.19 18.54
C VAL A 163 10.86 19.01 18.20
N ASN A 164 11.52 20.07 17.77
CA ASN A 164 12.97 20.06 17.62
C ASN A 164 13.61 20.59 18.92
N HIS A 165 14.53 19.83 19.49
CA HIS A 165 15.30 20.19 20.68
C HIS A 165 16.75 19.80 20.44
N ASP A 166 17.66 20.77 20.48
CA ASP A 166 19.11 20.59 20.25
C ASP A 166 19.43 19.84 18.94
N ASP A 167 18.77 20.23 17.84
CA ASP A 167 18.87 19.63 16.50
C ASP A 167 18.35 18.18 16.40
N GLU A 168 17.71 17.66 17.43
CA GLU A 168 17.02 16.37 17.41
C GLU A 168 15.49 16.55 17.38
N ASN A 169 14.82 15.74 16.55
CA ASN A 169 13.39 15.66 16.56
C ASN A 169 12.91 14.70 17.66
N LEU A 170 12.11 15.23 18.58
CA LEU A 170 11.48 14.47 19.65
C LEU A 170 9.96 14.41 19.41
N LEU A 171 9.37 13.23 19.58
CA LEU A 171 7.93 13.08 19.65
C LEU A 171 7.51 13.13 21.13
N VAL A 172 6.69 14.11 21.46
CA VAL A 172 6.10 14.29 22.79
C VAL A 172 4.64 13.88 22.69
N ASN A 173 4.26 12.88 23.45
CA ASN A 173 2.93 12.31 23.49
C ASN A 173 2.28 12.47 24.86
N THR A 174 0.99 12.78 24.87
CA THR A 174 0.14 12.61 26.04
C THR A 174 -0.75 11.40 25.77
N THR A 175 -0.58 10.33 26.53
CA THR A 175 -1.39 9.13 26.38
C THR A 175 -2.86 9.39 26.67
N LYS A 176 -3.74 8.49 26.29
CA LYS A 176 -5.18 8.58 26.60
C LYS A 176 -5.46 8.69 28.11
N ASN A 177 -4.57 8.18 28.95
CA ASN A 177 -4.68 8.22 30.41
C ASN A 177 -4.04 9.49 31.01
N GLY A 178 -3.50 10.40 30.19
CA GLY A 178 -2.87 11.64 30.61
C GLY A 178 -1.39 11.53 31.04
N GLU A 179 -0.74 10.40 30.76
CA GLU A 179 0.69 10.21 31.01
C GLU A 179 1.51 10.83 29.90
N TYR A 180 2.71 11.35 30.21
CA TYR A 180 3.62 11.92 29.23
C TYR A 180 4.67 10.89 28.82
N GLU A 181 4.86 10.78 27.49
CA GLU A 181 5.91 9.97 26.89
C GLU A 181 6.74 10.83 25.94
N VAL A 182 8.06 10.58 25.89
CA VAL A 182 8.96 11.24 24.95
C VAL A 182 9.76 10.18 24.22
N PHE A 183 9.72 10.25 22.89
CA PHE A 183 10.46 9.34 22.01
C PHE A 183 11.50 10.13 21.23
N ASN A 184 12.68 9.57 21.10
CA ASN A 184 13.75 9.98 20.21
C ASN A 184 13.96 8.90 19.12
N ASN A 185 14.94 9.08 18.24
CA ASN A 185 15.21 8.14 17.14
C ASN A 185 13.99 7.84 16.27
N LEU A 186 13.24 8.87 15.93
CA LEU A 186 12.02 8.76 15.14
C LEU A 186 12.29 8.14 13.78
N LYS A 187 11.41 7.25 13.34
CA LYS A 187 11.48 6.58 12.03
C LYS A 187 10.63 7.31 11.03
N PHE A 188 11.25 7.79 9.97
CA PHE A 188 10.56 8.50 8.90
C PHE A 188 10.81 7.80 7.56
N SER A 189 9.77 7.76 6.73
CA SER A 189 9.86 7.36 5.33
C SER A 189 8.81 8.09 4.49
N GLY A 190 8.78 7.84 3.17
CA GLY A 190 7.71 8.38 2.32
C GLY A 190 8.11 9.41 1.27
N GLY A 191 9.32 9.37 0.74
CA GLY A 191 9.71 10.20 -0.41
C GLY A 191 9.56 11.71 -0.18
N ASP A 192 8.82 12.41 -1.05
CA ASP A 192 8.61 13.86 -0.96
C ASP A 192 7.77 14.27 0.26
N ASP A 193 6.88 13.39 0.73
CA ASP A 193 6.07 13.57 1.94
C ASP A 193 6.63 12.71 3.07
N ILE A 194 7.72 13.15 3.69
CA ILE A 194 8.32 12.46 4.83
C ILE A 194 7.30 12.32 5.96
N LYS A 195 6.93 11.08 6.26
CA LYS A 195 5.96 10.74 7.31
C LYS A 195 6.60 9.88 8.39
N LEU A 196 6.12 10.05 9.62
CA LEU A 196 6.51 9.24 10.76
C LEU A 196 5.91 7.83 10.62
N GLU A 197 6.77 6.80 10.62
CA GLU A 197 6.32 5.41 10.67
C GLU A 197 5.85 5.06 12.07
N MET A 198 4.67 4.46 12.15
CA MET A 198 4.08 4.05 13.42
C MET A 198 4.51 2.65 13.83
N ARG A 199 4.81 1.80 12.83
CA ARG A 199 5.10 0.38 13.07
C ARG A 199 5.99 -0.25 12.02
N MET A 200 6.56 -1.39 12.42
CA MET A 200 7.17 -2.35 11.51
C MET A 200 6.39 -3.66 11.59
N PHE A 201 5.79 -4.04 10.48
CA PHE A 201 5.10 -5.33 10.35
C PHE A 201 6.07 -6.50 10.27
N THR A 202 5.57 -7.69 10.55
CA THR A 202 6.20 -8.95 10.16
C THR A 202 5.30 -9.67 9.16
N LYS A 203 5.86 -10.63 8.42
CA LYS A 203 5.06 -11.47 7.52
C LYS A 203 3.95 -12.18 8.30
N SER A 204 4.26 -12.70 9.50
CA SER A 204 3.28 -13.37 10.36
C SER A 204 2.18 -12.43 10.87
N SER A 205 2.53 -11.20 11.30
CA SER A 205 1.52 -10.24 11.74
C SER A 205 0.61 -9.81 10.61
N LEU A 206 1.13 -9.64 9.38
CA LEU A 206 0.31 -9.31 8.21
C LEU A 206 -0.67 -10.43 7.86
N ILE A 207 -0.20 -11.69 7.88
CA ILE A 207 -1.08 -12.85 7.69
C ILE A 207 -2.16 -12.86 8.77
N GLN A 208 -1.80 -12.61 10.04
CA GLN A 208 -2.76 -12.60 11.15
C GLN A 208 -3.81 -11.49 10.96
N TYR A 209 -3.40 -10.23 10.73
CA TYR A 209 -4.34 -9.11 10.53
C TYR A 209 -5.29 -9.34 9.36
N LEU A 210 -4.78 -9.88 8.23
CA LEU A 210 -5.62 -10.18 7.07
C LEU A 210 -6.57 -11.34 7.36
N SER A 211 -6.10 -12.41 8.01
CA SER A 211 -6.94 -13.57 8.39
C SER A 211 -8.02 -13.20 9.41
N ASP A 212 -7.67 -12.36 10.41
CA ASP A 212 -8.63 -11.88 11.42
C ASP A 212 -9.69 -10.94 10.81
N ALA A 213 -9.40 -10.35 9.64
CA ALA A 213 -10.35 -9.60 8.84
C ALA A 213 -11.12 -10.46 7.82
N ASP A 214 -11.05 -11.79 7.90
CA ASP A 214 -11.70 -12.78 7.03
C ASP A 214 -11.19 -12.83 5.58
N PHE A 215 -10.00 -12.23 5.29
CA PHE A 215 -9.38 -12.42 3.98
C PHE A 215 -8.87 -13.85 3.79
N ILE A 216 -9.05 -14.36 2.57
CA ILE A 216 -8.55 -15.66 2.12
C ILE A 216 -7.54 -15.49 0.97
N ASP A 217 -6.90 -16.58 0.55
CA ASP A 217 -5.93 -16.60 -0.56
C ASP A 217 -4.84 -15.52 -0.40
N ILE A 218 -4.28 -15.42 0.83
CA ILE A 218 -3.24 -14.44 1.17
C ILE A 218 -1.92 -14.90 0.57
N GLU A 219 -1.43 -14.19 -0.44
CA GLU A 219 -0.19 -14.50 -1.14
C GLU A 219 0.80 -13.35 -1.09
N PHE A 220 2.08 -13.67 -0.80
CA PHE A 220 3.22 -12.76 -0.89
C PHE A 220 3.98 -13.06 -2.18
N HIS A 221 4.03 -12.10 -3.09
CA HIS A 221 4.56 -12.29 -4.43
C HIS A 221 6.03 -11.90 -4.52
N GLU A 222 6.90 -12.90 -4.60
CA GLU A 222 8.29 -12.71 -4.98
C GLU A 222 8.39 -12.61 -6.52
N PRO A 223 9.22 -11.69 -7.06
CA PRO A 223 9.40 -11.60 -8.51
C PRO A 223 9.90 -12.90 -9.11
N ASP A 224 9.18 -13.38 -10.08
CA ASP A 224 9.47 -14.58 -10.86
C ASP A 224 9.92 -14.24 -12.29
N GLU A 225 10.15 -15.26 -13.11
CA GLU A 225 10.54 -15.09 -14.52
C GLU A 225 9.50 -14.34 -15.34
N ASP A 226 8.22 -14.48 -15.04
CA ASP A 226 7.14 -13.77 -15.75
C ASP A 226 7.13 -12.30 -15.38
N MET A 227 7.27 -11.96 -14.12
CA MET A 227 7.44 -10.60 -13.66
C MET A 227 8.70 -9.93 -14.23
N ASN A 228 9.80 -10.69 -14.31
CA ASN A 228 11.06 -10.19 -14.86
C ASN A 228 10.94 -9.75 -16.33
N LYS A 229 10.06 -10.33 -17.13
CA LYS A 229 9.77 -9.92 -18.53
C LYS A 229 9.26 -8.48 -18.62
N PHE A 230 8.64 -8.00 -17.54
CA PHE A 230 8.12 -6.63 -17.42
C PHE A 230 9.06 -5.68 -16.67
N GLY A 231 10.29 -6.12 -16.39
CA GLY A 231 11.28 -5.33 -15.65
C GLY A 231 10.90 -5.15 -14.18
N ILE A 232 10.29 -6.18 -13.58
CA ILE A 232 9.93 -6.23 -12.17
C ILE A 232 10.99 -7.02 -11.43
N PHE A 233 11.68 -6.36 -10.50
CA PHE A 233 12.76 -6.92 -9.70
C PHE A 233 12.66 -6.45 -8.25
N TRP A 234 13.11 -7.27 -7.34
CA TRP A 234 13.25 -6.97 -5.91
C TRP A 234 14.66 -7.29 -5.45
N ASP A 235 15.30 -6.38 -4.76
CA ASP A 235 16.64 -6.55 -4.21
C ASP A 235 16.59 -7.15 -2.80
N ASN A 236 15.46 -7.07 -2.14
CA ASN A 236 15.22 -7.76 -0.87
C ASN A 236 13.75 -8.19 -0.77
N ILE A 237 13.45 -9.14 0.12
CA ILE A 237 12.11 -9.68 0.31
C ILE A 237 11.21 -8.85 1.24
N CYS A 238 11.70 -7.73 1.78
CA CYS A 238 10.90 -6.79 2.53
C CYS A 238 10.01 -5.97 1.60
N SER A 239 8.78 -5.70 1.99
CA SER A 239 7.79 -4.94 1.18
C SER A 239 7.36 -5.61 -0.13
N LEU A 240 7.27 -6.93 -0.15
CA LEU A 240 6.64 -7.66 -1.27
C LEU A 240 5.20 -7.18 -1.47
N ILE A 241 4.72 -7.29 -2.72
CA ILE A 241 3.30 -7.08 -2.95
C ILE A 241 2.53 -8.30 -2.44
N ILE A 242 1.43 -8.04 -1.77
CA ILE A 242 0.54 -9.02 -1.18
C ILE A 242 -0.80 -8.93 -1.89
N THR A 243 -1.39 -10.07 -2.22
CA THR A 243 -2.79 -10.13 -2.64
C THR A 243 -3.59 -10.94 -1.63
N ALA A 244 -4.85 -10.59 -1.45
CA ALA A 244 -5.79 -11.37 -0.65
C ALA A 244 -7.21 -11.14 -1.18
N ARG A 245 -8.11 -12.11 -1.00
CA ARG A 245 -9.52 -12.08 -1.46
C ARG A 245 -10.50 -12.00 -0.30
N LYS A 246 -11.65 -11.40 -0.59
CA LYS A 246 -12.83 -11.46 0.24
C LYS A 246 -13.64 -12.70 -0.07
#